data_8eda4a8fa22cd2cf8a25c80233dd6a22
#
_entry.id   8eda4a8fa22cd2cf8a25c80233dd6a22
#
_cell.length_a   1.000
_cell.length_b   1.000
_cell.length_c   1.000
_cell.angle_alpha   90.00
_cell.angle_beta   90.00
_cell.angle_gamma   90.00
#
_symmetry.space_group_name_H-M   'P 1'
#
loop_
_entity.id
_entity.type
_entity.pdbx_description
1 polymer ?
#
loop_
_entity_poly.entity_id
_entity_poly.type
_entity_poly.pdbx_seq_one_letter_code
_entity_poly.pdbx_strand_id
1 'polypeptide(L)'
;MAVYGLRPEELRWLRVKDGVEGPELWSTYRKNKGGNKGERTEPRRLYPLLVRDTDGTPIDWKLQSRIQINEELPPLNREGDGGNAVNQYLRRRETYMALRKEAAAEGETLTPYSFRHRYAKRSHAMNLPLANICAAMGHTIEVHLKSYARFKPDATQDLYAAANAASITS
;
A
#
# COMPACT_ATOMS: atom_id res chain seq x y z
N MET A 1 -1.69 6.15 -0.34
CA MET A 1 -1.55 4.98 0.54
C MET A 1 -2.28 3.77 0.00
N ALA A 2 -3.57 3.82 -0.27
CA ALA A 2 -4.35 2.67 -0.78
C ALA A 2 -3.93 2.16 -2.17
N VAL A 3 -3.43 3.04 -3.05
CA VAL A 3 -3.02 2.69 -4.42
C VAL A 3 -1.58 2.14 -4.50
N TYR A 4 -0.68 2.63 -3.64
CA TYR A 4 0.75 2.30 -3.69
C TYR A 4 1.26 1.57 -2.45
N GLY A 5 0.41 1.16 -1.53
CA GLY A 5 0.82 0.48 -0.31
C GLY A 5 1.75 1.30 0.61
N LEU A 6 1.67 2.63 0.57
CA LEU A 6 2.56 3.52 1.31
C LEU A 6 2.27 3.55 2.82
N ARG A 7 3.32 3.68 3.61
CA ARG A 7 3.21 4.14 5.01
C ARG A 7 2.86 5.63 5.01
N PRO A 8 2.17 6.15 6.05
CA PRO A 8 1.89 7.59 6.13
C PRO A 8 3.14 8.47 6.02
N GLU A 9 4.25 8.09 6.65
CA GLU A 9 5.50 8.83 6.58
C GLU A 9 6.11 8.88 5.17
N GLU A 10 5.87 7.87 4.34
CA GLU A 10 6.42 7.81 2.98
C GLU A 10 5.86 8.90 2.06
N LEU A 11 4.72 9.52 2.42
CA LEU A 11 4.15 10.63 1.65
C LEU A 11 5.10 11.84 1.54
N ARG A 12 5.97 12.05 2.53
CA ARG A 12 7.01 13.11 2.50
C ARG A 12 8.11 12.83 1.47
N TRP A 13 8.30 11.57 1.16
CA TRP A 13 9.47 11.05 0.44
C TRP A 13 9.13 10.61 -0.98
N LEU A 14 8.00 11.06 -1.49
CA LEU A 14 7.61 10.80 -2.87
C LEU A 14 8.43 11.66 -3.82
N ARG A 15 8.95 11.02 -4.87
CA ARG A 15 9.71 11.70 -5.93
C ARG A 15 9.34 11.06 -7.27
N VAL A 16 9.18 11.89 -8.29
CA VAL A 16 9.11 11.44 -9.67
C VAL A 16 10.52 11.46 -10.23
N LYS A 17 10.92 10.38 -10.88
CA LYS A 17 12.22 10.24 -11.57
C LYS A 17 11.98 9.85 -13.01
N ASP A 18 12.89 10.23 -13.88
CA ASP A 18 12.88 9.74 -15.25
C ASP A 18 13.26 8.26 -15.29
N GLY A 19 12.44 7.47 -15.93
CA GLY A 19 12.67 6.05 -16.20
C GLY A 19 12.76 5.79 -17.68
N VAL A 20 13.09 4.55 -18.07
CA VAL A 20 13.26 4.14 -19.48
C VAL A 20 11.97 4.31 -20.28
N GLU A 21 10.82 4.04 -19.68
CA GLU A 21 9.49 4.10 -20.32
C GLU A 21 8.72 5.38 -19.97
N GLY A 22 9.37 6.35 -19.36
CA GLY A 22 8.76 7.61 -18.92
C GLY A 22 8.86 7.82 -17.41
N PRO A 23 8.15 8.84 -16.88
CA PRO A 23 8.25 9.19 -15.46
C PRO A 23 7.82 8.05 -14.53
N GLU A 24 8.57 7.81 -13.48
CA GLU A 24 8.34 6.78 -12.46
C GLU A 24 8.16 7.41 -11.08
N LEU A 25 7.18 6.93 -10.33
CA LEU A 25 7.00 7.36 -8.94
C LEU A 25 7.85 6.49 -8.00
N TRP A 26 8.59 7.14 -7.11
CA TRP A 26 9.48 6.51 -6.15
C TRP A 26 9.19 6.95 -4.73
N SER A 27 9.35 6.02 -3.76
CA SER A 27 9.53 6.34 -2.35
C SER A 27 11.02 6.33 -2.04
N THR A 28 11.55 7.49 -1.65
CA THR A 28 12.95 7.63 -1.21
C THR A 28 13.09 7.48 0.31
N TYR A 29 12.03 7.07 1.00
CA TYR A 29 12.01 6.87 2.44
C TYR A 29 12.95 5.75 2.86
N ARG A 30 13.79 6.03 3.85
CA ARG A 30 14.73 5.08 4.44
C ARG A 30 14.39 4.88 5.91
N LYS A 31 13.70 3.80 6.21
CA LYS A 31 13.39 3.40 7.59
C LYS A 31 14.56 2.61 8.17
N ASN A 32 14.95 2.89 9.41
CA ASN A 32 15.90 2.05 10.14
C ASN A 32 15.31 0.64 10.31
N LYS A 33 16.07 -0.39 9.96
CA LYS A 33 15.72 -1.79 10.22
C LYS A 33 15.89 -2.04 11.72
N GLY A 34 14.84 -2.55 12.37
CA GLY A 34 14.90 -2.86 13.80
C GLY A 34 15.96 -3.92 14.08
N GLY A 35 16.80 -3.67 15.07
CA GLY A 35 17.85 -4.61 15.53
C GLY A 35 19.25 -4.33 15.02
N ASN A 36 19.45 -3.85 13.79
CA ASN A 36 20.78 -3.49 13.27
C ASN A 36 20.93 -1.97 13.20
N LYS A 37 21.75 -1.41 14.09
CA LYS A 37 22.13 0.01 14.08
C LYS A 37 22.83 0.30 12.74
N GLY A 38 22.25 1.17 11.93
CA GLY A 38 22.82 1.65 10.67
C GLY A 38 22.21 1.07 9.39
N GLU A 39 21.50 -0.05 9.44
CA GLU A 39 20.80 -0.54 8.27
C GLU A 39 19.46 0.18 8.04
N ARG A 40 19.24 0.62 6.80
CA ARG A 40 18.02 1.29 6.36
C ARG A 40 17.38 0.56 5.19
N THR A 41 16.08 0.74 5.03
CA THR A 41 15.39 0.28 3.82
C THR A 41 15.85 1.09 2.62
N GLU A 42 15.94 0.45 1.44
CA GLU A 42 16.33 1.15 0.23
C GLU A 42 15.13 1.90 -0.41
N PRO A 43 15.41 2.97 -1.16
CA PRO A 43 14.43 3.58 -2.03
C PRO A 43 13.83 2.55 -2.97
N ARG A 44 12.53 2.70 -3.29
CA ARG A 44 11.85 1.77 -4.21
C ARG A 44 10.95 2.48 -5.20
N ARG A 45 10.84 1.92 -6.38
CA ARG A 45 9.79 2.28 -7.34
C ARG A 45 8.43 1.88 -6.80
N LEU A 46 7.42 2.68 -7.07
CA LEU A 46 6.05 2.47 -6.64
C LEU A 46 5.20 2.00 -7.81
N TYR A 47 4.51 0.89 -7.61
CA TYR A 47 3.60 0.30 -8.60
C TYR A 47 2.16 0.50 -8.15
N PRO A 48 1.31 1.15 -8.97
CA PRO A 48 -0.08 1.36 -8.60
C PRO A 48 -0.88 0.06 -8.67
N LEU A 49 -1.65 -0.23 -7.63
CA LEU A 49 -2.73 -1.18 -7.68
C LEU A 49 -4.03 -0.38 -7.59
N LEU A 50 -4.68 -0.16 -8.72
CA LEU A 50 -5.84 0.72 -8.80
C LEU A 50 -6.99 0.19 -7.92
N VAL A 51 -7.66 1.10 -7.24
CA VAL A 51 -8.90 0.79 -6.52
C VAL A 51 -10.01 0.63 -7.55
N ARG A 52 -10.95 -0.24 -7.29
CA ARG A 52 -12.15 -0.39 -8.14
C ARG A 52 -13.34 0.26 -7.47
N ASP A 53 -14.20 0.84 -8.26
CA ASP A 53 -15.52 1.31 -7.84
C ASP A 53 -16.46 0.14 -7.56
N THR A 54 -17.67 0.43 -7.13
CA THR A 54 -18.71 -0.57 -6.81
C THR A 54 -19.15 -1.39 -8.03
N ASP A 55 -19.06 -0.83 -9.23
CA ASP A 55 -19.32 -1.50 -10.51
C ASP A 55 -18.10 -2.31 -11.03
N GLY A 56 -16.98 -2.31 -10.31
CA GLY A 56 -15.75 -2.98 -10.71
C GLY A 56 -14.80 -2.16 -11.59
N THR A 57 -15.20 -0.95 -12.00
CA THR A 57 -14.37 -0.07 -12.84
C THR A 57 -13.13 0.42 -12.09
N PRO A 58 -11.92 0.31 -12.66
CA PRO A 58 -10.71 0.82 -12.01
C PRO A 58 -10.71 2.35 -11.99
N ILE A 59 -10.44 2.90 -10.80
CA ILE A 59 -10.34 4.35 -10.59
C ILE A 59 -8.87 4.77 -10.67
N ASP A 60 -8.52 5.55 -11.69
CA ASP A 60 -7.21 6.17 -11.80
C ASP A 60 -7.27 7.66 -11.44
N TRP A 61 -6.84 7.99 -10.23
CA TRP A 61 -6.76 9.37 -9.74
C TRP A 61 -5.57 10.15 -10.31
N LYS A 62 -4.81 9.60 -11.26
CA LYS A 62 -3.62 10.23 -11.86
C LYS A 62 -2.59 10.72 -10.81
N LEU A 63 -2.44 9.98 -9.72
CA LEU A 63 -1.65 10.41 -8.55
C LEU A 63 -0.20 10.71 -8.89
N GLN A 64 0.42 9.96 -9.81
CA GLN A 64 1.79 10.23 -10.24
C GLN A 64 1.91 11.60 -10.91
N SER A 65 1.03 11.92 -11.85
CA SER A 65 1.02 13.22 -12.55
C SER A 65 0.75 14.37 -11.59
N ARG A 66 -0.17 14.18 -10.64
CA ARG A 66 -0.48 15.18 -9.59
C ARG A 66 0.74 15.46 -8.71
N ILE A 67 1.49 14.43 -8.34
CA ILE A 67 2.73 14.58 -7.57
C ILE A 67 3.82 15.28 -8.43
N GLN A 68 3.90 14.94 -9.72
CA GLN A 68 4.88 15.52 -10.64
C GLN A 68 4.69 17.03 -10.81
N ILE A 69 3.47 17.52 -10.82
CA ILE A 69 3.17 18.96 -10.88
C ILE A 69 3.18 19.65 -9.51
N ASN A 70 3.70 18.96 -8.48
CA ASN A 70 3.75 19.44 -7.10
C ASN A 70 2.38 19.81 -6.50
N GLU A 71 1.32 19.06 -6.86
CA GLU A 71 0.04 19.24 -6.20
C GLU A 71 0.18 19.05 -4.69
N GLU A 72 -0.48 19.91 -3.93
CA GLU A 72 -0.35 19.93 -2.48
C GLU A 72 -0.81 18.61 -1.84
N LEU A 73 0.10 18.00 -1.09
CA LEU A 73 -0.19 16.83 -0.25
C LEU A 73 -0.63 17.28 1.16
N PRO A 74 -1.27 16.39 1.93
CA PRO A 74 -1.53 16.66 3.34
C PRO A 74 -0.29 17.17 4.06
N PRO A 75 -0.39 18.19 4.93
CA PRO A 75 0.76 18.77 5.61
C PRO A 75 1.47 17.72 6.48
N LEU A 76 2.76 17.55 6.21
CA LEU A 76 3.64 16.59 6.89
C LEU A 76 4.81 17.36 7.49
N ASN A 77 4.54 18.27 8.42
CA ASN A 77 5.49 19.29 8.88
C ASN A 77 6.66 18.72 9.68
N ARG A 78 6.47 17.57 10.36
CA ARG A 78 7.48 16.97 11.22
C ARG A 78 7.88 15.59 10.71
N GLU A 79 9.19 15.35 10.57
CA GLU A 79 9.73 14.05 10.23
C GLU A 79 9.46 13.05 11.37
N GLY A 80 9.07 11.82 10.98
CA GLY A 80 8.71 10.76 11.92
C GLY A 80 7.28 10.82 12.45
N ASP A 81 6.54 11.88 12.17
CA ASP A 81 5.17 12.10 12.64
C ASP A 81 4.09 11.93 11.55
N GLY A 82 4.44 11.33 10.42
CA GLY A 82 3.52 11.19 9.28
C GLY A 82 2.23 10.45 9.61
N GLY A 83 2.27 9.49 10.54
CA GLY A 83 1.08 8.77 11.00
C GLY A 83 0.06 9.70 11.67
N ASN A 84 0.53 10.55 12.57
CA ASN A 84 -0.31 11.50 13.28
C ASN A 84 -0.80 12.62 12.36
N ALA A 85 0.10 13.19 11.56
CA ALA A 85 -0.23 14.26 10.61
C ALA A 85 -1.34 13.84 9.63
N VAL A 86 -1.21 12.66 9.01
CA VAL A 86 -2.23 12.10 8.11
C VAL A 86 -3.53 11.80 8.86
N ASN A 87 -3.45 11.28 10.09
CA ASN A 87 -4.63 11.02 10.89
C ASN A 87 -5.39 12.32 11.23
N GLN A 88 -4.68 13.36 11.65
CA GLN A 88 -5.29 14.68 11.92
C GLN A 88 -5.92 15.29 10.67
N TYR A 89 -5.25 15.19 9.51
CA TYR A 89 -5.80 15.65 8.25
C TYR A 89 -7.08 14.91 7.88
N LEU A 90 -7.10 13.58 7.99
CA LEU A 90 -8.26 12.75 7.68
C LEU A 90 -9.42 12.99 8.64
N ARG A 91 -9.15 13.20 9.93
CA ARG A 91 -10.19 13.51 10.94
C ARG A 91 -10.99 14.78 10.66
N ARG A 92 -10.47 15.67 9.83
CA ARG A 92 -11.20 16.88 9.38
C ARG A 92 -12.11 16.61 8.19
N ARG A 93 -12.22 15.36 7.71
CA ARG A 93 -13.04 14.95 6.56
C ARG A 93 -14.24 14.16 7.06
N GLU A 94 -15.43 14.66 6.76
CA GLU A 94 -16.71 14.05 7.20
C GLU A 94 -16.81 12.59 6.78
N THR A 95 -16.50 12.28 5.50
CA THR A 95 -16.51 10.90 4.98
C THR A 95 -15.59 9.97 5.79
N TYR A 96 -14.39 10.44 6.18
CA TYR A 96 -13.49 9.61 6.97
C TYR A 96 -14.03 9.38 8.38
N MET A 97 -14.68 10.38 8.97
CA MET A 97 -15.29 10.25 10.30
C MET A 97 -16.52 9.34 10.26
N ALA A 98 -17.33 9.40 9.20
CA ALA A 98 -18.44 8.47 8.99
C ALA A 98 -17.94 7.02 8.91
N LEU A 99 -16.95 6.74 8.05
CA LEU A 99 -16.32 5.42 7.94
C LEU A 99 -15.71 4.92 9.26
N ARG A 100 -15.13 5.82 10.06
CA ARG A 100 -14.62 5.44 11.39
C ARG A 100 -15.74 5.03 12.35
N LYS A 101 -16.87 5.71 12.30
CA LYS A 101 -18.04 5.38 13.12
C LYS A 101 -18.62 4.02 12.72
N GLU A 102 -18.73 3.75 11.43
CA GLU A 102 -19.18 2.47 10.89
C GLU A 102 -18.22 1.33 11.33
N ALA A 103 -16.92 1.51 11.12
CA ALA A 103 -15.93 0.52 11.55
C ALA A 103 -16.00 0.24 13.07
N ALA A 104 -16.16 1.28 13.88
CA ALA A 104 -16.29 1.12 15.33
C ALA A 104 -17.57 0.35 15.74
N ALA A 105 -18.67 0.51 15.02
CA ALA A 105 -19.89 -0.26 15.24
C ALA A 105 -19.72 -1.75 14.97
N GLU A 106 -18.77 -2.11 14.09
CA GLU A 106 -18.39 -3.48 13.77
C GLU A 106 -17.21 -4.01 14.64
N GLY A 107 -16.80 -3.25 15.67
CA GLY A 107 -15.67 -3.61 16.53
C GLY A 107 -14.29 -3.41 15.87
N GLU A 108 -14.23 -2.73 14.74
CA GLU A 108 -13.02 -2.48 13.97
C GLU A 108 -12.46 -1.06 14.20
N THR A 109 -11.16 -0.90 13.93
CA THR A 109 -10.50 0.42 14.06
C THR A 109 -9.97 0.90 12.73
N LEU A 110 -10.52 2.03 12.24
CA LEU A 110 -10.02 2.70 11.04
C LEU A 110 -8.92 3.71 11.38
N THR A 111 -7.72 3.49 10.83
CA THR A 111 -6.55 4.35 10.95
C THR A 111 -5.95 4.67 9.58
N PRO A 112 -5.00 5.62 9.46
CA PRO A 112 -4.25 5.79 8.20
C PRO A 112 -3.58 4.51 7.70
N TYR A 113 -3.13 3.61 8.59
CA TYR A 113 -2.56 2.33 8.21
C TYR A 113 -3.56 1.38 7.55
N SER A 114 -4.86 1.52 7.82
CA SER A 114 -5.90 0.70 7.21
C SER A 114 -5.90 0.81 5.68
N PHE A 115 -5.52 1.96 5.11
CA PHE A 115 -5.35 2.11 3.66
C PHE A 115 -4.20 1.26 3.11
N ARG A 116 -3.11 1.13 3.85
CA ARG A 116 -2.00 0.23 3.47
C ARG A 116 -2.39 -1.24 3.65
N HIS A 117 -3.14 -1.58 4.70
CA HIS A 117 -3.70 -2.93 4.87
C HIS A 117 -4.64 -3.29 3.70
N ARG A 118 -5.44 -2.33 3.23
CA ARG A 118 -6.31 -2.52 2.07
C ARG A 118 -5.53 -2.83 0.79
N TYR A 119 -4.37 -2.18 0.58
CA TYR A 119 -3.47 -2.52 -0.53
C TYR A 119 -2.98 -3.97 -0.43
N ALA A 120 -2.47 -4.40 0.72
CA ALA A 120 -2.03 -5.77 0.93
C ALA A 120 -3.18 -6.79 0.69
N LYS A 121 -4.37 -6.54 1.26
CA LYS A 121 -5.55 -7.40 1.08
C LYS A 121 -5.91 -7.55 -0.40
N ARG A 122 -5.93 -6.46 -1.18
CA ARG A 122 -6.20 -6.52 -2.62
C ARG A 122 -5.11 -7.23 -3.40
N SER A 123 -3.85 -7.02 -3.04
CA SER A 123 -2.72 -7.72 -3.67
C SER A 123 -2.84 -9.25 -3.51
N HIS A 124 -3.20 -9.71 -2.32
CA HIS A 124 -3.47 -11.12 -2.09
C HIS A 124 -4.71 -11.63 -2.85
N ALA A 125 -5.80 -10.87 -2.85
CA ALA A 125 -7.02 -11.23 -3.57
C ALA A 125 -6.82 -11.32 -5.09
N MET A 126 -5.79 -10.62 -5.62
CA MET A 126 -5.38 -10.71 -7.03
C MET A 126 -4.28 -11.76 -7.28
N ASN A 127 -3.99 -12.61 -6.30
CA ASN A 127 -2.97 -13.65 -6.38
C ASN A 127 -1.58 -13.16 -6.81
N LEU A 128 -1.22 -11.91 -6.46
CA LEU A 128 0.13 -11.42 -6.75
C LEU A 128 1.16 -12.20 -5.92
N PRO A 129 2.34 -12.56 -6.50
CA PRO A 129 3.38 -13.28 -5.79
C PRO A 129 3.81 -12.53 -4.52
N LEU A 130 3.95 -13.25 -3.40
CA LEU A 130 4.28 -12.67 -2.10
C LEU A 130 5.53 -11.81 -2.12
N ALA A 131 6.58 -12.26 -2.83
CA ALA A 131 7.82 -11.50 -2.96
C ALA A 131 7.59 -10.13 -3.64
N ASN A 132 6.75 -10.09 -4.68
CA ASN A 132 6.40 -8.85 -5.39
C ASN A 132 5.58 -7.89 -4.51
N ILE A 133 4.63 -8.43 -3.71
CA ILE A 133 3.88 -7.63 -2.74
C ILE A 133 4.83 -7.01 -1.71
N CYS A 134 5.76 -7.80 -1.19
CA CYS A 134 6.74 -7.33 -0.20
C CYS A 134 7.66 -6.24 -0.79
N ALA A 135 8.17 -6.44 -2.00
CA ALA A 135 8.98 -5.45 -2.70
C ALA A 135 8.20 -4.15 -2.93
N ALA A 136 6.97 -4.23 -3.45
CA ALA A 136 6.11 -3.06 -3.67
C ALA A 136 5.80 -2.31 -2.36
N MET A 137 5.63 -3.02 -1.25
CA MET A 137 5.35 -2.43 0.07
C MET A 137 6.61 -2.01 0.86
N GLY A 138 7.81 -2.40 0.43
CA GLY A 138 9.08 -2.04 1.09
C GLY A 138 9.23 -2.66 2.48
N HIS A 139 9.06 -3.98 2.59
CA HIS A 139 9.35 -4.77 3.78
C HIS A 139 9.70 -6.22 3.42
N THR A 140 10.26 -6.97 4.37
CA THR A 140 10.61 -8.37 4.18
C THR A 140 9.38 -9.27 4.19
N ILE A 141 9.53 -10.50 3.65
CA ILE A 141 8.49 -11.54 3.71
C ILE A 141 8.09 -11.84 5.15
N GLU A 142 9.05 -11.94 6.06
CA GLU A 142 8.79 -12.19 7.48
C GLU A 142 7.89 -11.10 8.11
N VAL A 143 8.23 -9.83 7.88
CA VAL A 143 7.40 -8.70 8.34
C VAL A 143 6.02 -8.73 7.72
N HIS A 144 5.94 -9.13 6.44
CA HIS A 144 4.65 -9.23 5.75
C HIS A 144 3.79 -10.34 6.36
N LEU A 145 4.32 -11.54 6.54
CA LEU A 145 3.59 -12.66 7.12
C LEU A 145 3.10 -12.33 8.54
N LYS A 146 3.93 -11.72 9.37
CA LYS A 146 3.53 -11.28 10.72
C LYS A 146 2.35 -10.30 10.71
N SER A 147 2.30 -9.39 9.73
CA SER A 147 1.33 -8.28 9.71
C SER A 147 0.08 -8.57 8.87
N TYR A 148 0.21 -9.43 7.85
CA TYR A 148 -0.78 -9.56 6.77
C TYR A 148 -1.18 -11.00 6.47
N ALA A 149 -0.70 -12.02 7.21
CA ALA A 149 -1.06 -13.43 6.99
C ALA A 149 -2.58 -13.66 6.97
N ARG A 150 -3.32 -12.91 7.79
CA ARG A 150 -4.80 -12.94 7.85
C ARG A 150 -5.50 -12.57 6.53
N PHE A 151 -4.80 -11.98 5.58
CA PHE A 151 -5.35 -11.59 4.27
C PHE A 151 -5.04 -12.59 3.18
N LYS A 152 -4.22 -13.62 3.47
CA LYS A 152 -3.91 -14.67 2.51
C LYS A 152 -5.18 -15.51 2.28
N PRO A 153 -5.62 -15.67 1.03
CA PRO A 153 -6.72 -16.60 0.74
C PRO A 153 -6.34 -18.02 1.18
N ASP A 154 -7.25 -18.71 1.80
CA ASP A 154 -7.14 -20.16 2.02
C ASP A 154 -7.66 -20.88 0.76
N ALA A 155 -6.84 -20.89 -0.26
CA ALA A 155 -7.16 -21.45 -1.57
C ALA A 155 -6.11 -22.47 -2.02
N THR A 156 -5.40 -23.10 -1.08
CA THR A 156 -4.31 -24.02 -1.40
C THR A 156 -4.79 -25.16 -2.29
N GLN A 157 -5.92 -25.78 -1.97
CA GLN A 157 -6.50 -26.88 -2.74
C GLN A 157 -6.84 -26.44 -4.18
N ASP A 158 -7.51 -25.30 -4.33
CA ASP A 158 -7.94 -24.79 -5.63
C ASP A 158 -6.74 -24.42 -6.52
N LEU A 159 -5.69 -23.82 -5.93
CA LEU A 159 -4.46 -23.47 -6.64
C LEU A 159 -3.73 -24.72 -7.15
N TYR A 160 -3.64 -25.78 -6.36
CA TYR A 160 -3.02 -27.03 -6.78
C TYR A 160 -3.87 -27.75 -7.85
N ALA A 161 -5.20 -27.75 -7.69
CA ALA A 161 -6.09 -28.31 -8.71
C ALA A 161 -5.97 -27.57 -10.05
N ALA A 162 -5.95 -26.22 -10.02
CA ALA A 162 -5.76 -25.41 -11.22
C ALA A 162 -4.40 -25.65 -11.89
N ALA A 163 -3.32 -25.73 -11.11
CA ALA A 163 -1.97 -26.00 -11.63
C ALA A 163 -1.89 -27.37 -12.29
N ASN A 164 -2.48 -28.40 -11.67
CA ASN A 164 -2.53 -29.75 -12.23
C ASN A 164 -3.37 -29.80 -13.51
N ALA A 165 -4.48 -29.08 -13.59
CA ALA A 165 -5.30 -29.01 -14.80
C ALA A 165 -4.56 -28.32 -15.95
N ALA A 166 -3.79 -27.26 -15.68
CA ALA A 166 -2.99 -26.56 -16.70
C ALA A 166 -1.84 -27.42 -17.26
N SER A 167 -1.28 -28.33 -16.46
CA SER A 167 -0.18 -29.21 -16.89
C SER A 167 -0.63 -30.31 -17.87
N ILE A 168 -1.93 -30.58 -18.00
CA ILE A 168 -2.48 -31.62 -18.89
C ILE A 168 -2.67 -31.09 -20.32
N THR A 169 -2.60 -29.77 -20.50
CA THR A 169 -2.83 -29.09 -21.80
C THR A 169 -1.53 -28.68 -22.52
N SER A 170 -0.38 -29.07 -21.99
CA SER A 170 0.96 -28.85 -22.57
C SER A 170 1.53 -30.17 -23.09
#